data_b458339a8ca87702f1fa3c06d39b0009
#
_entry.id   b458339a8ca87702f1fa3c06d39b0009
#
_cell.length_a   1.000
_cell.length_b   1.000
_cell.length_c   1.000
_cell.angle_alpha   90.00
_cell.angle_beta   90.00
_cell.angle_gamma   90.00
#
_symmetry.space_group_name_H-M   'P 1'
#
loop_
_entity.id
_entity.type
_entity.pdbx_description
1 polymer ?
#
loop_
_entity_poly.entity_id
_entity_poly.type
_entity_poly.pdbx_seq_one_letter_code
_entity_poly.pdbx_strand_id
1 'polypeptide(L)'
;AGSAVTLAGAWWALPGAPAAGPISMVGAQQLLQQLSGKTLESVEGWSPAEVFNHCAQSVDYSMDGYPQLKPAWFRHSIGPLAFDAFAARGGMRHPLREAIPGAPALLVPAETQGALQRLQVSMQRFVEHAGALQPHFAYGELSHAEYAVAHVLHLYNHLGLIRPA
;
A
#
# COMPACT_ATOMS: atom_id res chain seq x y z
N ALA A 1 24.09 -24.67 -19.78
CA ALA A 1 23.88 -23.47 -18.98
C ALA A 1 22.52 -22.90 -19.36
N GLY A 2 21.47 -23.28 -18.61
CA GLY A 2 20.11 -22.77 -18.80
C GLY A 2 19.90 -21.60 -17.86
N SER A 3 19.74 -20.41 -18.41
CA SER A 3 19.38 -19.22 -17.65
C SER A 3 17.93 -19.38 -17.17
N ALA A 4 17.74 -19.60 -15.89
CA ALA A 4 16.44 -19.48 -15.26
C ALA A 4 16.01 -18.01 -15.29
N VAL A 5 15.19 -17.63 -16.28
CA VAL A 5 14.44 -16.36 -16.23
C VAL A 5 13.42 -16.53 -15.14
N THR A 6 13.70 -16.00 -13.96
CA THR A 6 12.76 -15.95 -12.85
C THR A 6 11.56 -15.11 -13.27
N LEU A 7 10.40 -15.75 -13.34
CA LEU A 7 9.08 -15.16 -13.64
C LEU A 7 8.57 -14.24 -12.51
N ALA A 8 9.45 -13.44 -11.91
CA ALA A 8 9.07 -12.44 -10.91
C ALA A 8 8.30 -11.23 -11.49
N GLY A 9 8.09 -11.20 -12.82
CA GLY A 9 7.53 -10.06 -13.52
C GLY A 9 6.04 -10.12 -13.85
N ALA A 10 5.34 -11.22 -13.59
CA ALA A 10 3.96 -11.40 -14.09
C ALA A 10 2.86 -11.24 -13.03
N TRP A 11 3.20 -10.94 -11.78
CA TRP A 11 2.20 -10.82 -10.70
C TRP A 11 1.21 -9.69 -10.93
N TRP A 12 1.62 -8.61 -11.57
CA TRP A 12 0.75 -7.48 -11.93
C TRP A 12 -0.28 -7.83 -13.01
N ALA A 13 -0.05 -8.88 -13.78
CA ALA A 13 -0.97 -9.31 -14.84
C ALA A 13 -2.16 -10.16 -14.34
N LEU A 14 -2.12 -10.65 -13.10
CA LEU A 14 -3.21 -11.43 -12.53
C LEU A 14 -4.34 -10.51 -12.01
N PRO A 15 -5.61 -10.95 -12.09
CA PRO A 15 -6.72 -10.19 -11.52
C PRO A 15 -6.45 -9.90 -10.04
N GLY A 16 -6.47 -8.63 -9.64
CA GLY A 16 -6.41 -8.24 -8.23
C GLY A 16 -7.67 -8.70 -7.48
N ALA A 17 -7.58 -8.74 -6.14
CA ALA A 17 -8.79 -8.87 -5.33
C ALA A 17 -9.73 -7.69 -5.64
N PRO A 18 -11.06 -7.90 -5.65
CA PRO A 18 -12.01 -6.80 -5.76
C PRO A 18 -11.74 -5.74 -4.72
N ALA A 19 -11.93 -4.47 -5.07
CA ALA A 19 -11.80 -3.39 -4.11
C ALA A 19 -12.75 -3.59 -2.93
N ALA A 20 -12.25 -3.42 -1.70
CA ALA A 20 -13.05 -3.56 -0.49
C ALA A 20 -14.12 -2.45 -0.33
N GLY A 21 -14.07 -1.41 -1.17
CA GLY A 21 -14.98 -0.27 -1.15
C GLY A 21 -14.69 0.72 -2.28
N PRO A 22 -15.26 1.92 -2.24
CA PRO A 22 -14.97 2.96 -3.22
C PRO A 22 -13.47 3.30 -3.26
N ILE A 23 -12.89 3.41 -4.46
CA ILE A 23 -11.48 3.80 -4.64
C ILE A 23 -11.37 5.31 -4.44
N SER A 24 -11.45 5.73 -3.18
CA SER A 24 -11.29 7.11 -2.76
C SER A 24 -10.71 7.16 -1.34
N MET A 25 -9.97 8.21 -1.03
CA MET A 25 -9.44 8.42 0.33
C MET A 25 -10.56 8.50 1.36
N VAL A 26 -11.66 9.16 1.04
CA VAL A 26 -12.84 9.25 1.92
C VAL A 26 -13.42 7.86 2.19
N GLY A 27 -13.61 7.04 1.16
CA GLY A 27 -14.12 5.67 1.31
C GLY A 27 -13.19 4.80 2.15
N ALA A 28 -11.88 4.91 1.92
CA ALA A 28 -10.87 4.19 2.70
C ALA A 28 -10.85 4.63 4.17
N GLN A 29 -10.91 5.93 4.46
CA GLN A 29 -10.98 6.45 5.83
C GLN A 29 -12.26 6.00 6.55
N GLN A 30 -13.40 6.00 5.86
CA GLN A 30 -14.66 5.48 6.42
C GLN A 30 -14.56 4.00 6.76
N LEU A 31 -13.94 3.19 5.89
CA LEU A 31 -13.72 1.78 6.15
C LEU A 31 -12.81 1.56 7.38
N LEU A 32 -11.70 2.30 7.49
CA LEU A 32 -10.83 2.23 8.67
C LEU A 32 -11.56 2.67 9.94
N GLN A 33 -12.43 3.68 9.86
CA GLN A 33 -13.26 4.09 11.00
C GLN A 33 -14.21 2.98 11.46
N GLN A 34 -14.76 2.20 10.53
CA GLN A 34 -15.62 1.05 10.87
C GLN A 34 -14.87 -0.10 11.54
N LEU A 35 -13.53 -0.17 11.39
CA LEU A 35 -12.67 -1.16 12.06
C LEU A 35 -12.25 -0.70 13.46
N SER A 36 -12.41 0.58 13.80
CA SER A 36 -12.04 1.11 15.11
C SER A 36 -12.86 0.45 16.22
N GLY A 37 -12.18 0.08 17.31
CA GLY A 37 -12.77 -0.60 18.45
C GLY A 37 -13.12 -2.07 18.24
N LYS A 38 -12.90 -2.63 17.05
CA LYS A 38 -13.14 -4.05 16.78
C LYS A 38 -11.90 -4.88 17.09
N THR A 39 -12.11 -6.09 17.58
CA THR A 39 -11.08 -7.13 17.57
C THR A 39 -10.91 -7.62 16.14
N LEU A 40 -9.68 -7.58 15.63
CA LEU A 40 -9.35 -7.95 14.25
C LEU A 40 -8.37 -9.10 14.25
N GLU A 41 -8.53 -10.00 13.29
CA GLU A 41 -7.59 -11.10 13.03
C GLU A 41 -7.19 -11.13 11.55
N SER A 42 -6.02 -11.69 11.30
CA SER A 42 -5.53 -11.96 9.94
C SER A 42 -5.72 -13.43 9.63
N VAL A 43 -6.25 -13.73 8.45
CA VAL A 43 -6.43 -15.13 8.00
C VAL A 43 -5.12 -15.79 7.62
N GLU A 44 -4.14 -15.00 7.21
CA GLU A 44 -2.75 -15.43 6.97
C GLU A 44 -1.81 -14.22 6.95
N GLY A 45 -0.52 -14.48 7.06
CA GLY A 45 0.50 -13.46 6.83
C GLY A 45 0.79 -12.59 8.03
N TRP A 46 0.87 -11.30 7.79
CA TRP A 46 1.09 -10.29 8.81
C TRP A 46 -0.12 -10.13 9.72
N SER A 47 0.13 -9.82 10.99
CA SER A 47 -0.92 -9.41 11.91
C SER A 47 -1.59 -8.10 11.44
N PRO A 48 -2.81 -7.82 11.89
CA PRO A 48 -3.47 -6.55 11.56
C PRO A 48 -2.63 -5.32 11.93
N ALA A 49 -1.90 -5.37 13.05
CA ALA A 49 -1.01 -4.29 13.46
C ALA A 49 0.15 -4.07 12.48
N GLU A 50 0.77 -5.15 11.99
CA GLU A 50 1.82 -5.06 10.97
C GLU A 50 1.29 -4.49 9.67
N VAL A 51 0.12 -4.94 9.22
CA VAL A 51 -0.55 -4.43 8.00
C VAL A 51 -0.80 -2.93 8.11
N PHE A 52 -1.41 -2.47 9.20
CA PHE A 52 -1.71 -1.03 9.36
C PHE A 52 -0.44 -0.19 9.45
N ASN A 53 0.60 -0.67 10.14
CA ASN A 53 1.88 0.02 10.18
C ASN A 53 2.57 0.06 8.82
N HIS A 54 2.51 -1.02 8.05
CA HIS A 54 3.05 -1.07 6.69
C HIS A 54 2.34 -0.09 5.76
N CYS A 55 1.01 -0.05 5.79
CA CYS A 55 0.23 0.90 5.01
C CYS A 55 0.54 2.35 5.44
N ALA A 56 0.67 2.62 6.74
CA ALA A 56 1.06 3.93 7.25
C ALA A 56 2.45 4.36 6.76
N GLN A 57 3.44 3.46 6.81
CA GLN A 57 4.77 3.73 6.23
C GLN A 57 4.69 4.10 4.75
N SER A 58 3.89 3.36 3.97
CA SER A 58 3.74 3.64 2.53
C SER A 58 3.16 5.04 2.29
N VAL A 59 2.17 5.43 3.08
CA VAL A 59 1.57 6.78 3.00
C VAL A 59 2.59 7.84 3.43
N ASP A 60 3.27 7.67 4.56
CA ASP A 60 4.25 8.63 5.06
C ASP A 60 5.40 8.84 4.05
N TYR A 61 5.91 7.77 3.46
CA TYR A 61 7.01 7.87 2.48
C TYR A 61 6.63 8.58 1.18
N SER A 62 5.36 8.65 0.82
CA SER A 62 4.93 9.46 -0.32
C SER A 62 5.18 10.95 -0.11
N MET A 63 5.22 11.40 1.14
CA MET A 63 5.49 12.78 1.54
C MET A 63 6.94 13.00 1.96
N ASP A 64 7.53 12.02 2.67
CA ASP A 64 8.84 12.16 3.32
C ASP A 64 9.99 11.54 2.51
N GLY A 65 9.69 10.71 1.51
CA GLY A 65 10.66 10.00 0.67
C GLY A 65 10.82 8.53 1.06
N TYR A 66 10.89 7.67 0.05
CA TYR A 66 11.14 6.24 0.22
C TYR A 66 12.61 5.97 0.52
N PRO A 67 12.96 5.09 1.47
CA PRO A 67 14.34 4.82 1.85
C PRO A 67 15.18 4.25 0.70
N GLN A 68 14.57 3.46 -0.18
CA GLN A 68 15.23 2.88 -1.34
C GLN A 68 14.29 2.88 -2.53
N LEU A 69 14.77 3.35 -3.67
CA LEU A 69 14.04 3.37 -4.94
C LEU A 69 14.49 2.21 -5.83
N LYS A 70 13.57 1.63 -6.60
CA LYS A 70 13.93 0.73 -7.71
C LYS A 70 14.74 1.49 -8.76
N PRO A 71 15.52 0.79 -9.61
CA PRO A 71 16.31 1.43 -10.66
C PRO A 71 15.50 2.40 -11.51
N ALA A 72 16.11 3.49 -11.93
CA ALA A 72 15.44 4.56 -12.68
C ALA A 72 14.73 4.03 -13.95
N TRP A 73 15.40 3.12 -14.69
CA TRP A 73 14.77 2.52 -15.86
C TRP A 73 13.45 1.82 -15.55
N PHE A 74 13.35 1.13 -14.40
CA PHE A 74 12.11 0.47 -13.97
C PHE A 74 11.03 1.50 -13.66
N ARG A 75 11.38 2.54 -12.88
CA ARG A 75 10.46 3.60 -12.45
C ARG A 75 9.97 4.49 -13.59
N HIS A 76 10.70 4.53 -14.72
CA HIS A 76 10.33 5.31 -15.91
C HIS A 76 9.75 4.47 -17.05
N SER A 77 9.56 3.16 -16.85
CA SER A 77 9.00 2.28 -17.87
C SER A 77 7.95 1.32 -17.31
N ILE A 78 8.37 0.23 -16.67
CA ILE A 78 7.47 -0.84 -16.18
C ILE A 78 6.61 -0.34 -15.02
N GLY A 79 7.19 0.45 -14.12
CA GLY A 79 6.50 0.93 -12.92
C GLY A 79 5.21 1.73 -13.23
N PRO A 80 5.25 2.79 -14.05
CA PRO A 80 4.06 3.53 -14.44
C PRO A 80 3.00 2.66 -15.11
N LEU A 81 3.40 1.78 -16.03
CA LEU A 81 2.48 0.86 -16.70
C LEU A 81 1.78 -0.10 -15.71
N ALA A 82 2.50 -0.57 -14.69
CA ALA A 82 1.92 -1.40 -13.65
C ALA A 82 0.90 -0.62 -12.83
N PHE A 83 1.21 0.63 -12.46
CA PHE A 83 0.27 1.50 -11.76
C PHE A 83 -0.99 1.75 -12.58
N ASP A 84 -0.85 2.12 -13.86
CA ASP A 84 -1.98 2.36 -14.76
C ASP A 84 -2.88 1.12 -14.87
N ALA A 85 -2.29 -0.08 -14.97
CA ALA A 85 -3.04 -1.33 -15.02
C ALA A 85 -3.81 -1.59 -13.72
N PHE A 86 -3.24 -1.30 -12.56
CA PHE A 86 -3.93 -1.44 -11.27
C PHE A 86 -5.05 -0.41 -11.13
N ALA A 87 -4.79 0.84 -11.46
CA ALA A 87 -5.78 1.91 -11.42
C ALA A 87 -6.97 1.61 -12.36
N ALA A 88 -6.70 1.19 -13.60
CA ALA A 88 -7.73 0.84 -14.57
C ALA A 88 -8.60 -0.35 -14.14
N ARG A 89 -8.02 -1.32 -13.41
CA ARG A 89 -8.74 -2.50 -12.89
C ARG A 89 -9.50 -2.22 -11.60
N GLY A 90 -9.17 -1.14 -10.91
CA GLY A 90 -9.68 -0.87 -9.57
C GLY A 90 -9.20 -1.87 -8.53
N GLY A 91 -8.03 -2.49 -8.72
CA GLY A 91 -7.47 -3.47 -7.79
C GLY A 91 -5.98 -3.66 -7.99
N MET A 92 -5.27 -3.84 -6.88
CA MET A 92 -3.83 -4.11 -6.84
C MET A 92 -3.58 -5.54 -6.36
N ARG A 93 -2.50 -6.14 -6.84
CA ARG A 93 -1.99 -7.40 -6.32
C ARG A 93 -0.47 -7.34 -6.23
N HIS A 94 0.04 -7.51 -5.02
CA HIS A 94 1.46 -7.66 -4.75
C HIS A 94 1.65 -8.67 -3.58
N PRO A 95 2.86 -9.18 -3.35
CA PRO A 95 3.14 -10.04 -2.20
C PRO A 95 2.83 -9.32 -0.88
N LEU A 96 1.93 -9.91 -0.07
CA LEU A 96 1.38 -9.28 1.12
C LEU A 96 2.31 -9.29 2.35
N ARG A 97 3.50 -9.87 2.21
CA ARG A 97 4.56 -9.91 3.24
C ARG A 97 5.84 -9.23 2.79
N GLU A 98 5.78 -8.44 1.74
CA GLU A 98 6.96 -7.74 1.22
C GLU A 98 7.07 -6.37 1.88
N ALA A 99 8.15 -6.18 2.63
CA ALA A 99 8.45 -4.88 3.22
C ALA A 99 8.80 -3.85 2.13
N ILE A 100 8.55 -2.57 2.41
CA ILE A 100 9.01 -1.49 1.53
C ILE A 100 10.54 -1.52 1.48
N PRO A 101 11.16 -1.48 0.30
CA PRO A 101 12.62 -1.56 0.17
C PRO A 101 13.34 -0.53 1.03
N GLY A 102 14.30 -1.01 1.84
CA GLY A 102 15.08 -0.17 2.74
C GLY A 102 14.33 0.37 3.97
N ALA A 103 13.04 0.07 4.11
CA ALA A 103 12.30 0.48 5.31
C ALA A 103 12.79 -0.30 6.55
N PRO A 104 12.79 0.35 7.73
CA PRO A 104 13.03 -0.36 8.97
C PRO A 104 11.95 -1.42 9.21
N ALA A 105 12.29 -2.44 9.99
CA ALA A 105 11.33 -3.46 10.39
C ALA A 105 10.08 -2.81 11.00
N LEU A 106 8.92 -3.39 10.73
CA LEU A 106 7.68 -2.96 11.34
C LEU A 106 7.81 -3.12 12.85
N LEU A 107 7.66 -2.04 13.60
CA LEU A 107 7.71 -2.08 15.05
C LEU A 107 6.53 -2.89 15.57
N VAL A 108 6.80 -4.03 16.16
CA VAL A 108 5.83 -4.84 16.90
C VAL A 108 6.27 -4.76 18.38
N PRO A 109 5.39 -4.50 19.35
CA PRO A 109 3.96 -4.65 19.20
C PRO A 109 3.24 -3.31 19.30
N ALA A 110 2.83 -2.77 18.19
CA ALA A 110 1.74 -1.82 18.29
C ALA A 110 0.47 -2.66 18.53
N GLU A 111 -0.30 -2.33 19.54
CA GLU A 111 -1.67 -2.83 19.63
C GLU A 111 -2.38 -2.52 18.30
N THR A 112 -3.19 -3.44 17.81
CA THR A 112 -3.89 -3.29 16.52
C THR A 112 -4.59 -1.94 16.39
N GLN A 113 -5.24 -1.47 17.46
CA GLN A 113 -5.94 -0.19 17.45
C GLN A 113 -4.98 1.01 17.37
N GLY A 114 -3.82 0.94 18.01
CA GLY A 114 -2.78 1.96 17.88
C GLY A 114 -2.19 2.04 16.47
N ALA A 115 -1.97 0.90 15.83
CA ALA A 115 -1.51 0.83 14.44
C ALA A 115 -2.58 1.35 13.45
N LEU A 116 -3.85 1.02 13.68
CA LEU A 116 -4.98 1.53 12.92
C LEU A 116 -5.08 3.06 13.03
N GLN A 117 -4.98 3.59 14.24
CA GLN A 117 -4.98 5.04 14.47
C GLN A 117 -3.80 5.72 13.75
N ARG A 118 -2.61 5.13 13.81
CA ARG A 118 -1.44 5.65 13.08
C ARG A 118 -1.72 5.75 11.58
N LEU A 119 -2.29 4.69 10.97
CA LEU A 119 -2.66 4.73 9.55
C LEU A 119 -3.69 5.83 9.25
N GLN A 120 -4.72 5.98 10.09
CA GLN A 120 -5.71 7.05 9.94
C GLN A 120 -5.05 8.43 9.96
N VAL A 121 -4.12 8.66 10.89
CA VAL A 121 -3.35 9.92 10.98
C VAL A 121 -2.48 10.12 9.73
N SER A 122 -1.76 9.10 9.26
CA SER A 122 -0.95 9.20 8.04
C SER A 122 -1.81 9.52 6.81
N MET A 123 -2.98 8.90 6.67
CA MET A 123 -3.91 9.19 5.57
C MET A 123 -4.48 10.61 5.66
N GLN A 124 -4.80 11.09 6.87
CA GLN A 124 -5.26 12.47 7.05
C GLN A 124 -4.15 13.47 6.70
N ARG A 125 -2.92 13.22 7.17
CA ARG A 125 -1.73 14.02 6.82
C ARG A 125 -1.54 14.09 5.31
N PHE A 126 -1.70 12.98 4.59
CA PHE A 126 -1.60 12.94 3.14
C PHE A 126 -2.69 13.81 2.47
N VAL A 127 -3.94 13.71 2.92
CA VAL A 127 -5.05 14.52 2.37
C VAL A 127 -4.80 16.02 2.53
N GLU A 128 -4.20 16.42 3.66
CA GLU A 128 -3.88 17.80 3.99
C GLU A 128 -2.54 18.28 3.40
N HIS A 129 -1.76 17.38 2.83
CA HIS A 129 -0.41 17.69 2.34
C HIS A 129 -0.45 18.58 1.11
N ALA A 130 0.05 19.80 1.24
CA ALA A 130 0.13 20.80 0.17
C ALA A 130 1.53 20.88 -0.48
N GLY A 131 2.50 20.13 0.04
CA GLY A 131 3.88 20.11 -0.45
C GLY A 131 4.06 19.21 -1.68
N ALA A 132 5.26 19.21 -2.25
CA ALA A 132 5.63 18.27 -3.27
C ALA A 132 5.67 16.84 -2.71
N LEU A 133 5.13 15.89 -3.46
CA LEU A 133 5.24 14.48 -3.13
C LEU A 133 6.56 13.91 -3.66
N GLN A 134 7.04 12.87 -3.01
CA GLN A 134 8.28 12.20 -3.38
C GLN A 134 7.99 11.09 -4.42
N PRO A 135 8.95 10.75 -5.29
CA PRO A 135 8.78 9.65 -6.25
C PRO A 135 8.44 8.35 -5.55
N HIS A 136 7.44 7.63 -6.04
CA HIS A 136 7.14 6.29 -5.54
C HIS A 136 8.29 5.32 -5.83
N PHE A 137 8.63 4.45 -4.88
CA PHE A 137 9.80 3.56 -5.01
C PHE A 137 9.77 2.66 -6.25
N ALA A 138 8.59 2.35 -6.77
CA ALA A 138 8.40 1.48 -7.94
C ALA A 138 7.73 2.19 -9.13
N TYR A 139 6.76 3.08 -8.90
CA TYR A 139 5.97 3.68 -9.98
C TYR A 139 6.54 5.00 -10.52
N GLY A 140 7.54 5.58 -9.86
CA GLY A 140 8.12 6.86 -10.23
C GLY A 140 7.28 8.05 -9.75
N GLU A 141 7.28 9.13 -10.51
CA GLU A 141 6.51 10.33 -10.17
C GLU A 141 5.01 10.06 -10.26
N LEU A 142 4.30 10.41 -9.20
CA LEU A 142 2.84 10.34 -9.14
C LEU A 142 2.29 11.68 -8.66
N SER A 143 1.22 12.14 -9.28
CA SER A 143 0.43 13.26 -8.79
C SER A 143 -0.26 12.92 -7.46
N HIS A 144 -0.76 13.92 -6.75
CA HIS A 144 -1.53 13.71 -5.52
C HIS A 144 -2.75 12.78 -5.73
N ALA A 145 -3.45 12.94 -6.85
CA ALA A 145 -4.60 12.11 -7.19
C ALA A 145 -4.19 10.65 -7.48
N GLU A 146 -3.09 10.43 -8.19
CA GLU A 146 -2.56 9.09 -8.46
C GLU A 146 -2.06 8.42 -7.17
N TYR A 147 -1.38 9.16 -6.30
CA TYR A 147 -1.00 8.64 -5.00
C TYR A 147 -2.21 8.27 -4.13
N ALA A 148 -3.28 9.06 -4.15
CA ALA A 148 -4.52 8.72 -3.46
C ALA A 148 -5.07 7.37 -3.93
N VAL A 149 -5.09 7.13 -5.24
CA VAL A 149 -5.48 5.83 -5.82
C VAL A 149 -4.52 4.73 -5.39
N ALA A 150 -3.20 4.94 -5.50
CA ALA A 150 -2.19 3.96 -5.13
C ALA A 150 -2.33 3.53 -3.66
N HIS A 151 -2.48 4.48 -2.73
CA HIS A 151 -2.65 4.20 -1.31
C HIS A 151 -3.93 3.42 -1.01
N VAL A 152 -5.05 3.77 -1.64
CA VAL A 152 -6.33 3.07 -1.45
C VAL A 152 -6.24 1.64 -1.98
N LEU A 153 -5.70 1.44 -3.18
CA LEU A 153 -5.54 0.11 -3.77
C LEU A 153 -4.59 -0.77 -2.95
N HIS A 154 -3.49 -0.20 -2.44
CA HIS A 154 -2.53 -0.86 -1.56
C HIS A 154 -3.20 -1.32 -0.25
N LEU A 155 -3.91 -0.41 0.40
CA LEU A 155 -4.67 -0.71 1.61
C LEU A 155 -5.68 -1.84 1.37
N TYR A 156 -6.48 -1.76 0.31
CA TYR A 156 -7.51 -2.75 0.03
C TYR A 156 -6.93 -4.13 -0.30
N ASN A 157 -5.76 -4.19 -0.96
CA ASN A 157 -5.06 -5.44 -1.19
C ASN A 157 -4.69 -6.14 0.14
N HIS A 158 -4.24 -5.38 1.13
CA HIS A 158 -3.92 -5.92 2.46
C HIS A 158 -5.15 -6.23 3.30
N LEU A 159 -6.19 -5.40 3.25
CA LEU A 159 -7.43 -5.61 4.02
C LEU A 159 -8.20 -6.86 3.59
N GLY A 160 -7.94 -7.40 2.40
CA GLY A 160 -8.51 -8.67 1.96
C GLY A 160 -8.20 -9.86 2.87
N LEU A 161 -7.18 -9.75 3.74
CA LEU A 161 -6.80 -10.77 4.70
C LEU A 161 -7.20 -10.47 6.14
N ILE A 162 -7.80 -9.31 6.41
CA ILE A 162 -8.20 -8.88 7.74
C ILE A 162 -9.71 -8.98 7.88
N ARG A 163 -10.16 -9.54 9.00
CA ARG A 163 -11.58 -9.64 9.35
C ARG A 163 -11.80 -9.36 10.84
N PRO A 164 -13.01 -8.96 11.23
CA PRO A 164 -13.42 -9.01 12.63
C PRO A 164 -13.35 -10.44 13.17
N ALA A 165 -12.82 -10.59 14.40
CA ALA A 165 -12.74 -11.86 15.12
C ALA A 165 -14.13 -12.30 15.62
#